data_926fdc4d3d2843857d355cc7eaa3de9d
#
_entry.id   926fdc4d3d2843857d355cc7eaa3de9d
#
_cell.length_a   1.000
_cell.length_b   1.000
_cell.length_c   1.000
_cell.angle_alpha   90.00
_cell.angle_beta   90.00
_cell.angle_gamma   90.00
#
_symmetry.space_group_name_H-M   'P 1'
#
loop_
_entity.id
_entity.type
_entity.pdbx_description
1 polymer ?
#
loop_
_entity_poly.entity_id
_entity_poly.type
_entity_poly.pdbx_seq_one_letter_code
_entity_poly.pdbx_strand_id
1 'polypeptide(L)'
;MIMNSVSYKRATNIALTTNQVGSLIMQKIPARKKLLFFITLITTSFVAFAQSASSAEIEMEGSEGTTLTGKVMATFDQPWAMTFLPDGHSLVTEKEGVIWLLDKNQQKRFSVENVPDVTAQGQGGLGDVIIHPEFATNKTVYVSYIERDPQDDAFSGAVIERATLNITNNSASLSDREIIWRQSPKVTGNGHYSHRMVFSPDGYLFITSGERQKFTPAQNMAMNLGKILRLNDDGSVPDDNPFVGNGKVTGQIWTLGHRNPLGIDFDAEGNLWAHEMGPRHGDELNIIERGRNYGYPMVSQGDHYSGTKIPNHEDFPIFKAPEKAWVPAISPAGFIIYKGSKLSDWTGNGFIGGLSSKALVRVTFEKDDKGAWKVEEAERYEWGKRVREVEQDEKGNIFVLEDREGGRLIKIQHNN
;
A
#
# COMPACT_ATOMS: atom_id res chain seq x y z
N MET A 1 -43.94 -26.67 -25.11
CA MET A 1 -43.99 -27.03 -26.55
C MET A 1 -42.73 -26.48 -27.21
N ILE A 2 -41.95 -27.41 -27.72
CA ILE A 2 -40.75 -27.31 -28.55
C ILE A 2 -39.45 -26.82 -27.91
N MET A 3 -38.61 -27.82 -27.61
CA MET A 3 -37.16 -27.80 -27.46
C MET A 3 -36.46 -27.42 -28.77
N ASN A 4 -35.35 -26.71 -28.67
CA ASN A 4 -34.30 -26.84 -29.65
C ASN A 4 -32.95 -26.88 -28.96
N SER A 5 -32.37 -28.09 -29.01
CA SER A 5 -31.02 -28.42 -28.63
C SER A 5 -30.06 -28.08 -29.75
N VAL A 6 -28.97 -27.38 -29.45
CA VAL A 6 -27.82 -27.24 -30.37
C VAL A 6 -26.62 -27.96 -29.73
N SER A 7 -26.24 -29.04 -30.40
CA SER A 7 -25.08 -29.87 -30.15
C SER A 7 -23.81 -29.17 -30.65
N TYR A 8 -22.76 -29.08 -29.80
CA TYR A 8 -21.40 -28.77 -30.24
C TYR A 8 -20.50 -29.99 -30.19
N LYS A 9 -19.97 -30.30 -31.37
CA LYS A 9 -19.06 -31.43 -31.62
C LYS A 9 -17.70 -31.17 -30.98
N ARG A 10 -17.17 -32.24 -30.37
CA ARG A 10 -15.76 -32.40 -29.95
C ARG A 10 -14.83 -32.35 -31.17
N ALA A 11 -13.76 -31.61 -31.04
CA ALA A 11 -12.57 -31.75 -31.88
C ALA A 11 -11.46 -32.41 -31.09
N THR A 12 -10.95 -33.50 -31.59
CA THR A 12 -9.97 -34.41 -31.04
C THR A 12 -8.54 -33.85 -31.19
N ASN A 13 -7.73 -34.10 -30.19
CA ASN A 13 -6.28 -33.92 -30.14
C ASN A 13 -5.56 -34.71 -31.23
N ILE A 14 -4.54 -34.10 -31.86
CA ILE A 14 -3.45 -34.81 -32.54
C ILE A 14 -2.15 -34.33 -31.88
N ALA A 15 -1.52 -35.24 -31.15
CA ALA A 15 -0.15 -35.14 -30.70
C ALA A 15 0.76 -35.61 -31.85
N LEU A 16 1.75 -34.82 -32.21
CA LEU A 16 2.84 -35.23 -33.09
C LEU A 16 4.15 -35.22 -32.31
N THR A 17 4.64 -36.42 -32.07
CA THR A 17 6.00 -36.74 -31.65
C THR A 17 6.92 -36.70 -32.83
N THR A 18 8.03 -35.96 -32.76
CA THR A 18 9.16 -36.08 -33.68
C THR A 18 10.40 -36.50 -32.94
N ASN A 19 10.71 -37.78 -33.06
CA ASN A 19 12.05 -38.32 -32.83
C ASN A 19 12.55 -38.91 -34.18
N GLN A 20 13.86 -38.79 -34.37
CA GLN A 20 14.72 -39.44 -35.34
C GLN A 20 14.79 -38.81 -36.76
N VAL A 21 16.01 -38.41 -37.13
CA VAL A 21 16.87 -39.06 -38.14
C VAL A 21 18.08 -38.15 -38.42
N GLY A 22 19.26 -38.71 -38.44
CA GLY A 22 20.42 -38.02 -39.02
C GLY A 22 21.78 -38.59 -38.66
N SER A 23 22.01 -39.85 -38.92
CA SER A 23 23.37 -40.46 -38.99
C SER A 23 23.84 -40.46 -40.46
N LEU A 24 25.15 -40.40 -40.65
CA LEU A 24 26.00 -40.54 -41.85
C LEU A 24 26.22 -39.27 -42.68
N ILE A 25 27.50 -38.81 -42.67
CA ILE A 25 28.53 -39.21 -43.69
C ILE A 25 29.91 -38.75 -43.18
N MET A 26 30.79 -39.72 -42.89
CA MET A 26 32.22 -39.51 -42.82
C MET A 26 32.78 -39.69 -44.22
N GLN A 27 33.38 -38.67 -44.83
CA GLN A 27 34.30 -38.84 -45.96
C GLN A 27 35.71 -38.41 -45.55
N LYS A 28 36.64 -39.34 -45.79
CA LYS A 28 38.10 -39.24 -45.61
C LYS A 28 38.70 -38.17 -46.52
N ILE A 29 39.58 -37.33 -45.95
CA ILE A 29 40.52 -36.49 -46.72
C ILE A 29 41.93 -36.88 -46.32
N PRO A 30 42.85 -37.08 -47.28
CA PRO A 30 44.21 -37.60 -46.99
C PRO A 30 45.18 -36.53 -46.54
N ALA A 31 46.14 -37.01 -45.73
CA ALA A 31 47.24 -36.20 -45.20
C ALA A 31 48.21 -35.73 -46.28
N ARG A 32 48.56 -34.47 -46.22
CA ARG A 32 49.95 -33.89 -46.42
C ARG A 32 49.88 -32.40 -46.74
N LYS A 33 50.22 -31.56 -45.74
CA LYS A 33 51.18 -30.47 -45.87
C LYS A 33 51.31 -29.80 -44.48
N LYS A 34 52.49 -29.89 -43.93
CA LYS A 34 52.89 -29.14 -42.74
C LYS A 34 52.96 -27.66 -43.11
N LEU A 35 52.08 -26.86 -42.52
CA LEU A 35 52.19 -25.41 -42.53
C LEU A 35 52.34 -24.96 -41.08
N LEU A 36 53.48 -24.41 -40.79
CA LEU A 36 53.79 -23.77 -39.49
C LEU A 36 52.85 -22.53 -39.37
N PHE A 37 51.87 -22.59 -38.50
CA PHE A 37 51.17 -21.41 -38.06
C PHE A 37 51.76 -20.93 -36.72
N PHE A 38 52.38 -19.77 -36.78
CA PHE A 38 52.68 -18.98 -35.58
C PHE A 38 51.37 -18.52 -34.96
N ILE A 39 51.02 -19.10 -33.81
CA ILE A 39 49.91 -18.60 -33.01
C ILE A 39 50.45 -17.43 -32.18
N THR A 40 50.15 -16.20 -32.66
CA THR A 40 50.31 -15.00 -31.87
C THR A 40 49.21 -14.96 -30.84
N LEU A 41 49.55 -15.26 -29.57
CA LEU A 41 48.62 -15.16 -28.43
C LEU A 41 48.36 -13.68 -28.18
N ILE A 42 47.28 -13.11 -28.73
CA ILE A 42 46.79 -11.78 -28.35
C ILE A 42 46.03 -11.96 -27.03
N THR A 43 46.66 -11.68 -25.93
CA THR A 43 46.00 -11.53 -24.62
C THR A 43 45.22 -10.21 -24.65
N THR A 44 43.98 -10.24 -25.07
CA THR A 44 43.03 -9.15 -24.82
C THR A 44 42.68 -9.13 -23.34
N SER A 45 43.36 -8.24 -22.62
CA SER A 45 42.94 -7.88 -21.24
C SER A 45 41.56 -7.26 -21.31
N PHE A 46 40.52 -8.02 -20.99
CA PHE A 46 39.20 -7.45 -20.66
C PHE A 46 39.37 -6.66 -19.37
N VAL A 47 39.59 -5.38 -19.48
CA VAL A 47 39.36 -4.45 -18.37
C VAL A 47 37.82 -4.38 -18.26
N ALA A 48 37.28 -5.15 -17.32
CA ALA A 48 35.89 -4.95 -16.88
C ALA A 48 35.83 -3.57 -16.25
N PHE A 49 35.37 -2.58 -17.00
CA PHE A 49 34.84 -1.36 -16.41
C PHE A 49 33.64 -1.80 -15.58
N ALA A 50 33.85 -1.93 -14.27
CA ALA A 50 32.74 -1.87 -13.34
C ALA A 50 32.16 -0.45 -13.49
N GLN A 51 31.15 -0.34 -14.35
CA GLN A 51 30.30 0.83 -14.39
C GLN A 51 29.61 0.84 -13.03
N SER A 52 30.10 1.70 -12.11
CA SER A 52 29.33 2.06 -10.93
C SER A 52 27.99 2.56 -11.49
N ALA A 53 26.93 1.79 -11.25
CA ALA A 53 25.59 2.24 -11.54
C ALA A 53 25.41 3.52 -10.71
N SER A 54 25.58 4.67 -11.33
CA SER A 54 25.14 5.94 -10.81
C SER A 54 23.69 5.74 -10.45
N SER A 55 23.34 5.82 -9.16
CA SER A 55 21.95 5.78 -8.73
C SER A 55 21.23 6.88 -9.50
N ALA A 56 20.30 6.50 -10.38
CA ALA A 56 19.61 7.45 -11.23
C ALA A 56 18.91 8.45 -10.30
N GLU A 57 19.34 9.69 -10.35
CA GLU A 57 18.64 10.80 -9.75
C GLU A 57 17.44 11.15 -10.62
N ILE A 58 16.30 11.41 -10.00
CA ILE A 58 15.08 11.88 -10.66
C ILE A 58 14.76 13.28 -10.12
N GLU A 59 14.23 14.11 -10.99
CA GLU A 59 13.80 15.46 -10.66
C GLU A 59 12.29 15.57 -10.85
N MET A 60 11.60 16.20 -9.91
CA MET A 60 10.16 16.40 -9.91
C MET A 60 9.89 17.88 -9.66
N GLU A 61 9.23 18.52 -10.61
CA GLU A 61 8.81 19.91 -10.51
C GLU A 61 7.45 19.99 -9.80
N GLY A 62 7.35 20.86 -8.83
CA GLY A 62 6.11 21.14 -8.11
C GLY A 62 5.29 22.22 -8.80
N SER A 63 3.98 22.19 -8.61
CA SER A 63 3.02 23.15 -9.18
C SER A 63 3.26 24.59 -8.74
N GLU A 64 3.92 24.80 -7.61
CA GLU A 64 4.26 26.11 -7.04
C GLU A 64 5.74 26.48 -7.23
N GLY A 65 6.46 25.70 -8.06
CA GLY A 65 7.84 25.98 -8.46
C GLY A 65 8.91 25.42 -7.53
N THR A 66 8.55 24.64 -6.52
CA THR A 66 9.54 23.90 -5.72
C THR A 66 10.04 22.69 -6.49
N THR A 67 11.33 22.39 -6.47
CA THR A 67 11.91 21.22 -7.11
C THR A 67 12.32 20.19 -6.06
N LEU A 68 11.87 18.95 -6.23
CA LEU A 68 12.35 17.79 -5.49
C LEU A 68 13.32 16.99 -6.34
N THR A 69 14.36 16.49 -5.73
CA THR A 69 15.20 15.45 -6.32
C THR A 69 15.00 14.14 -5.57
N GLY A 70 15.15 13.04 -6.27
CA GLY A 70 14.95 11.71 -5.69
C GLY A 70 16.08 10.77 -6.08
N LYS A 71 16.59 10.04 -5.08
CA LYS A 71 17.57 8.99 -5.29
C LYS A 71 16.89 7.63 -5.24
N VAL A 72 16.99 6.85 -6.32
CA VAL A 72 16.50 5.47 -6.37
C VAL A 72 17.35 4.59 -5.45
N MET A 73 16.71 3.94 -4.49
CA MET A 73 17.36 3.09 -3.49
C MET A 73 17.24 1.60 -3.85
N ALA A 74 16.04 1.14 -4.22
CA ALA A 74 15.75 -0.25 -4.57
C ALA A 74 14.55 -0.33 -5.51
N THR A 75 14.27 -1.53 -6.04
CA THR A 75 13.09 -1.82 -6.87
C THR A 75 12.37 -3.06 -6.37
N PHE A 76 11.05 -3.10 -6.55
CA PHE A 76 10.16 -4.13 -6.02
C PHE A 76 9.12 -4.53 -7.06
N ASP A 77 8.49 -5.69 -6.83
CA ASP A 77 7.35 -6.13 -7.63
C ASP A 77 6.05 -5.82 -6.89
N GLN A 78 5.29 -4.86 -7.43
CA GLN A 78 4.02 -4.41 -6.84
C GLN A 78 4.12 -4.08 -5.33
N PRO A 79 5.06 -3.18 -4.91
CA PRO A 79 5.18 -2.84 -3.50
C PRO A 79 3.91 -2.15 -3.00
N TRP A 80 3.57 -2.37 -1.71
CA TRP A 80 2.34 -1.84 -1.14
C TRP A 80 2.57 -0.88 0.03
N ALA A 81 3.43 -1.24 0.98
CA ALA A 81 3.76 -0.42 2.14
C ALA A 81 5.21 -0.60 2.58
N MET A 82 5.68 0.30 3.41
CA MET A 82 6.97 0.16 4.11
C MET A 82 6.88 0.73 5.53
N THR A 83 7.79 0.28 6.38
CA THR A 83 8.01 0.84 7.72
C THR A 83 9.48 0.79 8.10
N PHE A 84 9.94 1.78 8.86
CA PHE A 84 11.30 1.82 9.38
C PHE A 84 11.39 1.14 10.74
N LEU A 85 12.51 0.43 10.98
CA LEU A 85 12.88 -0.09 12.29
C LEU A 85 13.78 0.92 13.01
N PRO A 86 13.75 0.96 14.36
CA PRO A 86 14.53 1.94 15.14
C PRO A 86 16.04 1.91 14.90
N ASP A 87 16.56 0.78 14.41
CA ASP A 87 17.99 0.63 14.10
C ASP A 87 18.38 1.09 12.68
N GLY A 88 17.40 1.58 11.89
CA GLY A 88 17.57 2.09 10.54
C GLY A 88 17.40 1.07 9.41
N HIS A 89 17.10 -0.20 9.72
CA HIS A 89 16.57 -1.14 8.74
C HIS A 89 15.12 -0.74 8.38
N SER A 90 14.55 -1.34 7.34
CA SER A 90 13.13 -1.18 7.02
C SER A 90 12.54 -2.47 6.46
N LEU A 91 11.21 -2.54 6.49
CA LEU A 91 10.44 -3.60 5.85
C LEU A 91 9.67 -2.98 4.68
N VAL A 92 9.58 -3.73 3.59
CA VAL A 92 8.74 -3.39 2.42
C VAL A 92 7.90 -4.60 2.07
N THR A 93 6.59 -4.41 1.92
CA THR A 93 5.66 -5.46 1.48
C THR A 93 5.48 -5.42 -0.03
N GLU A 94 5.43 -6.59 -0.66
CA GLU A 94 4.98 -6.79 -2.03
C GLU A 94 3.65 -7.53 -2.02
N LYS A 95 2.74 -7.10 -2.85
CA LYS A 95 1.34 -7.53 -2.88
C LYS A 95 1.15 -9.06 -2.95
N GLU A 96 2.05 -9.76 -3.65
CA GLU A 96 2.00 -11.21 -3.83
C GLU A 96 2.42 -12.01 -2.58
N GLY A 97 2.70 -11.36 -1.45
CA GLY A 97 2.98 -12.05 -0.17
C GLY A 97 4.46 -12.09 0.19
N VAL A 98 5.26 -11.15 -0.26
CA VAL A 98 6.66 -11.04 0.13
C VAL A 98 6.85 -9.85 1.06
N ILE A 99 7.63 -10.03 2.12
CA ILE A 99 8.16 -8.95 2.95
C ILE A 99 9.67 -8.92 2.76
N TRP A 100 10.21 -7.79 2.33
CA TRP A 100 11.64 -7.57 2.23
C TRP A 100 12.17 -6.86 3.46
N LEU A 101 13.24 -7.39 4.06
CA LEU A 101 14.09 -6.65 4.99
C LEU A 101 15.14 -5.88 4.18
N LEU A 102 15.19 -4.57 4.35
CA LEU A 102 16.20 -3.70 3.78
C LEU A 102 17.27 -3.36 4.85
N ASP A 103 18.50 -3.19 4.41
CA ASP A 103 19.57 -2.71 5.27
C ASP A 103 19.46 -1.20 5.56
N LYS A 104 20.36 -0.67 6.37
CA LYS A 104 20.40 0.77 6.72
C LYS A 104 20.66 1.72 5.55
N ASN A 105 21.12 1.17 4.41
CA ASN A 105 21.27 1.89 3.15
C ASN A 105 20.06 1.71 2.23
N GLN A 106 19.00 1.07 2.72
CA GLN A 106 17.77 0.78 1.99
C GLN A 106 18.00 -0.14 0.77
N GLN A 107 18.95 -1.09 0.89
CA GLN A 107 19.15 -2.16 -0.08
C GLN A 107 18.49 -3.45 0.43
N LYS A 108 17.91 -4.24 -0.47
CA LYS A 108 17.32 -5.55 -0.14
C LYS A 108 18.40 -6.45 0.48
N ARG A 109 18.08 -7.02 1.63
CA ARG A 109 18.96 -7.95 2.36
C ARG A 109 18.41 -9.37 2.32
N PHE A 110 17.20 -9.55 2.83
CA PHE A 110 16.51 -10.85 2.87
C PHE A 110 15.03 -10.68 2.55
N SER A 111 14.43 -11.72 1.96
CA SER A 111 13.00 -11.93 2.13
C SER A 111 12.75 -12.49 3.54
N VAL A 112 11.71 -11.98 4.20
CA VAL A 112 11.28 -12.45 5.53
C VAL A 112 10.60 -13.80 5.36
N GLU A 113 11.02 -14.79 6.14
CA GLU A 113 10.43 -16.13 6.15
C GLU A 113 9.17 -16.19 7.03
N ASN A 114 8.35 -17.21 6.82
CA ASN A 114 7.13 -17.49 7.59
C ASN A 114 6.11 -16.32 7.57
N VAL A 115 5.98 -15.64 6.43
CA VAL A 115 4.91 -14.67 6.17
C VAL A 115 3.57 -15.37 5.95
N PRO A 116 2.41 -14.71 6.15
CA PRO A 116 1.11 -15.31 5.88
C PRO A 116 0.88 -15.61 4.40
N ASP A 117 0.09 -16.65 4.12
CA ASP A 117 -0.48 -16.88 2.79
C ASP A 117 -1.52 -15.79 2.49
N VAL A 118 -1.47 -15.22 1.29
CA VAL A 118 -2.32 -14.09 0.94
C VAL A 118 -3.12 -14.32 -0.35
N THR A 119 -4.21 -13.60 -0.49
CA THR A 119 -5.02 -13.58 -1.71
C THR A 119 -4.76 -12.28 -2.48
N ALA A 120 -3.89 -12.33 -3.49
CA ALA A 120 -3.42 -11.16 -4.24
C ALA A 120 -4.33 -10.74 -5.42
N GLN A 121 -5.61 -11.06 -5.39
CA GLN A 121 -6.54 -10.74 -6.48
C GLN A 121 -7.12 -9.32 -6.37
N GLY A 122 -7.23 -8.64 -7.50
CA GLY A 122 -7.80 -7.29 -7.59
C GLY A 122 -7.00 -6.29 -6.75
N GLN A 123 -7.62 -5.70 -5.74
CA GLN A 123 -6.97 -4.82 -4.77
C GLN A 123 -6.48 -5.54 -3.51
N GLY A 124 -6.61 -6.88 -3.46
CA GLY A 124 -6.15 -7.70 -2.35
C GLY A 124 -4.65 -8.00 -2.42
N GLY A 125 -4.17 -8.81 -1.48
CA GLY A 125 -2.80 -9.25 -1.31
C GLY A 125 -2.24 -8.92 0.06
N LEU A 126 -0.92 -8.96 0.20
CA LEU A 126 -0.23 -8.42 1.36
C LEU A 126 -0.29 -6.89 1.28
N GLY A 127 -0.62 -6.26 2.37
CA GLY A 127 -0.83 -4.82 2.43
C GLY A 127 0.14 -4.13 3.40
N ASP A 128 -0.42 -3.57 4.46
CA ASP A 128 0.32 -2.73 5.38
C ASP A 128 1.25 -3.51 6.29
N VAL A 129 2.33 -2.86 6.71
CA VAL A 129 3.25 -3.34 7.74
C VAL A 129 3.65 -2.18 8.63
N ILE A 130 3.42 -2.33 9.94
CA ILE A 130 3.85 -1.36 10.95
C ILE A 130 4.54 -2.07 12.10
N ILE A 131 5.28 -1.33 12.91
CA ILE A 131 5.89 -1.84 14.14
C ILE A 131 5.09 -1.39 15.37
N HIS A 132 5.15 -2.20 16.42
CA HIS A 132 4.63 -1.80 17.72
C HIS A 132 5.41 -0.57 18.26
N PRO A 133 4.79 0.38 18.98
CA PRO A 133 5.50 1.51 19.59
C PRO A 133 6.71 1.11 20.45
N GLU A 134 6.62 -0.04 21.12
CA GLU A 134 7.72 -0.60 21.92
C GLU A 134 8.56 -1.65 21.16
N PHE A 135 8.63 -1.57 19.84
CA PHE A 135 9.35 -2.53 19.00
C PHE A 135 10.80 -2.76 19.44
N ALA A 136 11.48 -1.75 19.92
CA ALA A 136 12.84 -1.87 20.42
C ALA A 136 12.98 -2.98 21.47
N THR A 137 11.93 -3.20 22.27
CA THR A 137 11.87 -4.19 23.35
C THR A 137 11.21 -5.49 22.92
N ASN A 138 10.00 -5.42 22.31
CA ASN A 138 9.14 -6.58 22.06
C ASN A 138 9.27 -7.18 20.67
N LYS A 139 9.93 -6.50 19.72
CA LYS A 139 10.11 -6.92 18.33
C LYS A 139 8.82 -7.22 17.58
N THR A 140 7.68 -6.69 18.04
CA THR A 140 6.37 -6.97 17.45
C THR A 140 6.14 -6.14 16.21
N VAL A 141 5.73 -6.79 15.14
CA VAL A 141 5.25 -6.21 13.89
C VAL A 141 3.80 -6.57 13.67
N TYR A 142 3.10 -5.73 12.94
CA TYR A 142 1.73 -5.97 12.47
C TYR A 142 1.73 -6.00 10.96
N VAL A 143 1.07 -6.99 10.38
CA VAL A 143 0.90 -7.11 8.94
C VAL A 143 -0.57 -7.23 8.61
N SER A 144 -0.98 -6.59 7.54
CA SER A 144 -2.33 -6.72 7.03
C SER A 144 -2.33 -7.43 5.68
N TYR A 145 -3.32 -8.26 5.46
CA TYR A 145 -3.43 -9.03 4.22
C TYR A 145 -4.86 -9.46 3.94
N ILE A 146 -5.09 -10.01 2.77
CA ILE A 146 -6.39 -10.53 2.38
C ILE A 146 -6.37 -12.05 2.44
N GLU A 147 -7.34 -12.62 3.15
CA GLU A 147 -7.61 -14.06 3.17
C GLU A 147 -8.95 -14.39 2.53
N ARG A 148 -9.07 -15.59 1.96
CA ARG A 148 -10.34 -16.15 1.53
C ARG A 148 -11.08 -16.79 2.69
N ASP A 149 -12.38 -16.95 2.52
CA ASP A 149 -13.14 -17.79 3.44
C ASP A 149 -12.79 -19.27 3.18
N PRO A 150 -12.43 -20.04 4.21
CA PRO A 150 -12.07 -21.45 4.03
C PRO A 150 -13.25 -22.35 3.61
N GLN A 151 -14.50 -21.88 3.77
CA GLN A 151 -15.70 -22.62 3.40
C GLN A 151 -16.22 -22.28 2.00
N ASP A 152 -15.95 -21.03 1.53
CA ASP A 152 -16.36 -20.57 0.21
C ASP A 152 -15.34 -19.51 -0.29
N ASP A 153 -14.53 -19.89 -1.26
CA ASP A 153 -13.46 -19.08 -1.80
C ASP A 153 -13.93 -17.82 -2.60
N ALA A 154 -15.23 -17.73 -2.87
CA ALA A 154 -15.83 -16.51 -3.43
C ALA A 154 -15.83 -15.35 -2.44
N PHE A 155 -15.75 -15.62 -1.13
CA PHE A 155 -15.73 -14.63 -0.08
C PHE A 155 -14.29 -14.35 0.38
N SER A 156 -14.01 -13.09 0.65
CA SER A 156 -12.69 -12.66 1.15
C SER A 156 -12.85 -11.46 2.08
N GLY A 157 -11.83 -11.22 2.90
CA GLY A 157 -11.78 -10.10 3.83
C GLY A 157 -10.37 -9.81 4.27
N ALA A 158 -10.16 -8.59 4.76
CA ALA A 158 -8.88 -8.19 5.33
C ALA A 158 -8.66 -8.82 6.71
N VAL A 159 -7.40 -9.07 7.01
CA VAL A 159 -6.90 -9.64 8.26
C VAL A 159 -5.77 -8.76 8.78
N ILE A 160 -5.69 -8.59 10.08
CA ILE A 160 -4.52 -8.06 10.77
C ILE A 160 -3.93 -9.16 11.64
N GLU A 161 -2.64 -9.38 11.49
CA GLU A 161 -1.86 -10.33 12.24
C GLU A 161 -0.69 -9.62 12.90
N ARG A 162 -0.44 -9.91 14.18
CA ARG A 162 0.79 -9.51 14.87
C ARG A 162 1.76 -10.69 14.93
N ALA A 163 3.05 -10.39 14.93
CA ALA A 163 4.10 -11.40 14.97
C ALA A 163 5.39 -10.83 15.59
N THR A 164 6.26 -11.71 16.04
CA THR A 164 7.63 -11.35 16.45
C THR A 164 8.55 -11.37 15.22
N LEU A 165 9.22 -10.25 14.92
CA LEU A 165 10.22 -10.17 13.87
C LEU A 165 11.61 -10.58 14.41
N ASN A 166 12.14 -11.68 13.89
CA ASN A 166 13.47 -12.17 14.22
C ASN A 166 14.46 -11.83 13.10
N ILE A 167 15.50 -11.08 13.41
CA ILE A 167 16.55 -10.71 12.47
C ILE A 167 17.88 -11.29 12.97
N THR A 168 18.56 -12.05 12.09
CA THR A 168 19.92 -12.58 12.32
C THR A 168 20.88 -12.01 11.28
N ASN A 169 22.14 -12.41 11.35
CA ASN A 169 23.10 -12.03 10.31
C ASN A 169 22.76 -12.62 8.94
N ASN A 170 22.01 -13.72 8.87
CA ASN A 170 21.80 -14.51 7.65
C ASN A 170 20.33 -14.68 7.25
N SER A 171 19.37 -14.25 8.06
CA SER A 171 17.94 -14.42 7.79
C SER A 171 17.07 -13.40 8.51
N ALA A 172 15.84 -13.30 8.07
CA ALA A 172 14.76 -12.63 8.78
C ALA A 172 13.52 -13.52 8.73
N SER A 173 12.76 -13.63 9.82
CA SER A 173 11.56 -14.47 9.90
C SER A 173 10.52 -13.93 10.89
N LEU A 174 9.25 -14.30 10.69
CA LEU A 174 8.18 -14.07 11.64
C LEU A 174 7.96 -15.30 12.52
N SER A 175 7.77 -15.11 13.83
CA SER A 175 7.33 -16.15 14.78
C SER A 175 6.18 -15.62 15.64
N ASP A 176 5.60 -16.50 16.45
CA ASP A 176 4.51 -16.18 17.38
C ASP A 176 3.35 -15.40 16.72
N ARG A 177 3.00 -15.85 15.53
CA ARG A 177 1.99 -15.23 14.69
C ARG A 177 0.60 -15.38 15.29
N GLU A 178 -0.12 -14.28 15.43
CA GLU A 178 -1.47 -14.24 15.99
C GLU A 178 -2.37 -13.30 15.19
N ILE A 179 -3.51 -13.81 14.72
CA ILE A 179 -4.51 -12.99 14.05
C ILE A 179 -5.34 -12.27 15.12
N ILE A 180 -5.24 -10.95 15.12
CA ILE A 180 -5.91 -10.08 16.10
C ILE A 180 -7.20 -9.44 15.57
N TRP A 181 -7.39 -9.38 14.26
CA TRP A 181 -8.60 -8.82 13.67
C TRP A 181 -8.92 -9.41 12.30
N ARG A 182 -10.21 -9.48 11.99
CA ARG A 182 -10.74 -9.83 10.68
C ARG A 182 -11.86 -8.89 10.27
N GLN A 183 -11.84 -8.54 8.99
CA GLN A 183 -12.99 -7.87 8.37
C GLN A 183 -14.22 -8.79 8.42
N SER A 184 -15.33 -8.29 8.94
CA SER A 184 -16.54 -9.08 9.20
C SER A 184 -17.81 -8.33 8.75
N PRO A 185 -18.68 -9.03 7.96
CA PRO A 185 -18.47 -10.34 7.36
C PRO A 185 -17.45 -10.31 6.21
N LYS A 186 -16.88 -11.45 5.86
CA LYS A 186 -16.25 -11.62 4.55
C LYS A 186 -17.33 -11.51 3.47
N VAL A 187 -16.99 -10.92 2.32
CA VAL A 187 -17.92 -10.70 1.22
C VAL A 187 -17.25 -11.02 -0.12
N THR A 188 -18.07 -11.18 -1.16
CA THR A 188 -17.60 -11.39 -2.53
C THR A 188 -16.94 -10.14 -3.11
N GLY A 189 -16.12 -10.32 -4.14
CA GLY A 189 -15.44 -9.22 -4.86
C GLY A 189 -14.05 -8.92 -4.27
N ASN A 190 -13.22 -8.22 -5.06
CA ASN A 190 -11.80 -8.06 -4.81
C ASN A 190 -11.37 -6.59 -4.74
N GLY A 191 -12.21 -5.72 -4.19
CA GLY A 191 -11.93 -4.29 -4.07
C GLY A 191 -12.33 -3.68 -2.72
N HIS A 192 -11.87 -2.45 -2.49
CA HIS A 192 -12.10 -1.63 -1.30
C HIS A 192 -11.86 -2.37 0.01
N TYR A 193 -10.68 -2.94 0.17
CA TYR A 193 -10.29 -3.59 1.42
C TYR A 193 -9.80 -2.61 2.47
N SER A 194 -9.12 -1.52 2.06
CA SER A 194 -8.41 -0.55 2.91
C SER A 194 -7.30 -1.22 3.72
N HIS A 195 -7.51 -1.55 4.97
CA HIS A 195 -6.64 -2.25 5.94
C HIS A 195 -5.31 -1.55 6.27
N ARG A 196 -5.28 -0.19 6.26
CA ARG A 196 -4.18 0.60 6.82
C ARG A 196 -4.24 0.60 8.33
N MET A 197 -3.08 0.69 8.94
CA MET A 197 -2.90 0.65 10.39
C MET A 197 -2.07 1.84 10.86
N VAL A 198 -2.37 2.36 12.05
CA VAL A 198 -1.55 3.32 12.77
C VAL A 198 -1.74 3.17 14.26
N PHE A 199 -0.68 3.33 15.03
CA PHE A 199 -0.79 3.46 16.49
C PHE A 199 -1.01 4.91 16.88
N SER A 200 -1.96 5.14 17.80
CA SER A 200 -2.10 6.43 18.43
C SER A 200 -0.98 6.69 19.45
N PRO A 201 -0.74 7.97 19.80
CA PRO A 201 0.26 8.31 20.82
C PRO A 201 0.04 7.64 22.19
N ASP A 202 -1.19 7.28 22.51
CA ASP A 202 -1.61 6.57 23.74
C ASP A 202 -1.65 5.04 23.57
N GLY A 203 -1.18 4.50 22.44
CA GLY A 203 -0.89 3.08 22.23
C GLY A 203 -2.06 2.24 21.71
N TYR A 204 -3.15 2.85 21.26
CA TYR A 204 -4.24 2.11 20.60
C TYR A 204 -3.97 1.90 19.11
N LEU A 205 -4.37 0.75 18.59
CA LEU A 205 -4.29 0.42 17.18
C LEU A 205 -5.54 0.90 16.44
N PHE A 206 -5.36 1.81 15.48
CA PHE A 206 -6.40 2.21 14.54
C PHE A 206 -6.26 1.46 13.23
N ILE A 207 -7.40 1.01 12.69
CA ILE A 207 -7.47 0.20 11.46
C ILE A 207 -8.51 0.81 10.53
N THR A 208 -8.16 1.00 9.28
CA THR A 208 -9.13 1.35 8.24
C THR A 208 -9.74 0.09 7.63
N SER A 209 -11.05 0.10 7.38
CA SER A 209 -11.77 -1.01 6.78
C SER A 209 -12.70 -0.51 5.68
N GLY A 210 -12.45 -0.90 4.44
CA GLY A 210 -13.23 -0.49 3.28
C GLY A 210 -14.60 -1.16 3.22
N GLU A 211 -15.53 -0.55 2.48
CA GLU A 211 -16.92 -1.04 2.36
C GLU A 211 -17.08 -2.19 1.34
N ARG A 212 -15.98 -2.61 0.70
CA ARG A 212 -15.89 -3.78 -0.18
C ARG A 212 -16.75 -3.66 -1.44
N GLN A 213 -16.99 -2.43 -1.95
CA GLN A 213 -17.83 -2.13 -3.11
C GLN A 213 -19.30 -2.58 -2.91
N LYS A 214 -19.79 -2.56 -1.66
CA LYS A 214 -21.15 -2.98 -1.29
C LYS A 214 -22.05 -1.83 -0.86
N PHE A 215 -21.50 -0.59 -0.76
CA PHE A 215 -22.21 0.64 -0.38
C PHE A 215 -22.78 0.60 1.04
N THR A 216 -23.91 -0.08 1.24
CA THR A 216 -24.68 -0.08 2.50
C THR A 216 -23.92 -0.55 3.75
N PRO A 217 -22.92 -1.45 3.70
CA PRO A 217 -22.15 -1.81 4.88
C PRO A 217 -21.51 -0.62 5.61
N ALA A 218 -21.17 0.47 4.88
CA ALA A 218 -20.59 1.66 5.47
C ALA A 218 -21.50 2.27 6.57
N GLN A 219 -22.81 2.12 6.45
CA GLN A 219 -23.80 2.60 7.43
C GLN A 219 -24.30 1.50 8.40
N ASN A 220 -23.95 0.24 8.17
CA ASN A 220 -24.41 -0.86 9.00
C ASN A 220 -23.48 -1.09 10.20
N MET A 221 -23.97 -0.84 11.40
CA MET A 221 -23.20 -0.99 12.65
C MET A 221 -22.90 -2.45 13.04
N ALA A 222 -23.61 -3.43 12.47
CA ALA A 222 -23.35 -4.85 12.70
C ALA A 222 -22.18 -5.39 11.85
N MET A 223 -21.58 -4.55 11.00
CA MET A 223 -20.46 -4.88 10.12
C MET A 223 -19.30 -3.91 10.37
N ASN A 224 -18.07 -4.40 10.30
CA ASN A 224 -16.89 -3.52 10.38
C ASN A 224 -16.37 -3.06 9.01
N LEU A 225 -17.19 -3.17 7.96
CA LEU A 225 -16.92 -2.69 6.61
C LEU A 225 -17.30 -1.21 6.46
N GLY A 226 -16.45 -0.40 5.82
CA GLY A 226 -16.67 1.05 5.67
C GLY A 226 -16.53 1.80 7.00
N LYS A 227 -15.50 1.46 7.78
CA LYS A 227 -15.26 1.95 9.13
C LYS A 227 -13.80 2.34 9.35
N ILE A 228 -13.57 3.17 10.34
CA ILE A 228 -12.30 3.22 11.07
C ILE A 228 -12.56 2.61 12.44
N LEU A 229 -11.67 1.73 12.86
CA LEU A 229 -11.77 0.93 14.08
C LEU A 229 -10.68 1.35 15.06
N ARG A 230 -10.92 1.18 16.35
CA ARG A 230 -9.93 1.36 17.42
C ARG A 230 -9.91 0.13 18.31
N LEU A 231 -8.72 -0.47 18.45
CA LEU A 231 -8.46 -1.68 19.23
C LEU A 231 -7.27 -1.47 20.17
N ASN A 232 -7.14 -2.35 21.15
CA ASN A 232 -5.89 -2.54 21.83
C ASN A 232 -4.88 -3.24 20.90
N ASP A 233 -3.62 -3.26 21.26
CA ASP A 233 -2.52 -3.87 20.52
C ASP A 233 -2.69 -5.40 20.30
N ASP A 234 -3.50 -6.05 21.15
CA ASP A 234 -3.86 -7.46 21.08
C ASP A 234 -5.17 -7.73 20.31
N GLY A 235 -5.80 -6.71 19.76
CA GLY A 235 -7.07 -6.80 19.04
C GLY A 235 -8.32 -6.79 19.93
N SER A 236 -8.20 -6.73 21.24
CA SER A 236 -9.32 -6.54 22.14
C SER A 236 -9.93 -5.14 22.00
N VAL A 237 -11.20 -5.01 22.39
CA VAL A 237 -11.94 -3.75 22.25
C VAL A 237 -11.71 -2.89 23.50
N PRO A 238 -11.23 -1.64 23.36
CA PRO A 238 -11.13 -0.70 24.48
C PRO A 238 -12.49 -0.39 25.11
N ASP A 239 -12.54 -0.32 26.44
CA ASP A 239 -13.79 -0.12 27.21
C ASP A 239 -14.44 1.26 26.97
N ASP A 240 -13.67 2.23 26.49
CA ASP A 240 -14.11 3.59 26.22
C ASP A 240 -14.41 3.87 24.73
N ASN A 241 -14.48 2.85 23.87
CA ASN A 241 -14.90 3.02 22.48
C ASN A 241 -16.34 3.57 22.41
N PRO A 242 -16.68 4.39 21.39
CA PRO A 242 -17.96 5.10 21.32
C PRO A 242 -19.18 4.17 21.31
N PHE A 243 -19.02 2.94 20.84
CA PHE A 243 -20.13 1.99 20.64
C PHE A 243 -19.92 0.68 21.42
N VAL A 244 -19.05 0.68 22.43
CA VAL A 244 -18.84 -0.47 23.32
C VAL A 244 -20.17 -0.89 24.00
N GLY A 245 -20.34 -2.19 24.20
CA GLY A 245 -21.60 -2.73 24.74
C GLY A 245 -22.68 -3.06 23.73
N ASN A 246 -22.56 -2.61 22.47
CA ASN A 246 -23.53 -2.87 21.41
C ASN A 246 -23.19 -4.12 20.53
N GLY A 247 -22.29 -4.99 21.01
CA GLY A 247 -21.84 -6.21 20.32
C GLY A 247 -20.36 -6.15 19.92
N LYS A 248 -19.77 -7.33 19.65
CA LYS A 248 -18.33 -7.46 19.40
C LYS A 248 -17.85 -6.62 18.22
N VAL A 249 -18.58 -6.65 17.10
CA VAL A 249 -18.20 -5.92 15.87
C VAL A 249 -18.46 -4.44 16.07
N THR A 250 -19.65 -4.07 16.58
CA THR A 250 -20.04 -2.67 16.83
C THR A 250 -19.09 -1.99 17.80
N GLY A 251 -18.65 -2.71 18.84
CA GLY A 251 -17.72 -2.17 19.85
C GLY A 251 -16.35 -1.78 19.30
N GLN A 252 -15.91 -2.34 18.17
CA GLN A 252 -14.64 -2.00 17.52
C GLN A 252 -14.68 -0.64 16.80
N ILE A 253 -15.87 -0.16 16.45
CA ILE A 253 -16.07 0.98 15.57
C ILE A 253 -15.70 2.28 16.28
N TRP A 254 -14.79 3.05 15.66
CA TRP A 254 -14.47 4.42 16.04
C TRP A 254 -15.30 5.42 15.24
N THR A 255 -15.36 5.25 13.90
CA THR A 255 -16.17 6.05 12.99
C THR A 255 -16.78 5.18 11.89
N LEU A 256 -17.82 5.70 11.21
CA LEU A 256 -18.55 4.99 10.17
C LEU A 256 -18.82 5.90 8.96
N GLY A 257 -19.34 5.30 7.88
CA GLY A 257 -19.68 6.04 6.68
C GLY A 257 -18.48 6.32 5.78
N HIS A 258 -17.48 5.41 5.77
CA HIS A 258 -16.31 5.45 4.91
C HIS A 258 -16.47 4.54 3.70
N ARG A 259 -15.82 4.93 2.60
CA ARG A 259 -15.79 4.11 1.39
C ARG A 259 -14.54 3.23 1.31
N ASN A 260 -13.38 3.82 1.14
CA ASN A 260 -12.11 3.10 0.98
C ASN A 260 -10.93 3.95 1.48
N PRO A 261 -10.78 4.09 2.79
CA PRO A 261 -9.68 4.86 3.37
C PRO A 261 -8.34 4.11 3.22
N LEU A 262 -7.38 4.71 2.53
CA LEU A 262 -6.08 4.13 2.19
C LEU A 262 -4.88 4.87 2.79
N GLY A 263 -5.12 5.90 3.59
CA GLY A 263 -4.10 6.60 4.37
C GLY A 263 -4.67 7.06 5.69
N ILE A 264 -3.88 6.94 6.76
CA ILE A 264 -4.25 7.30 8.12
C ILE A 264 -2.98 7.66 8.90
N ASP A 265 -2.94 8.80 9.57
CA ASP A 265 -1.82 9.19 10.44
C ASP A 265 -2.30 10.19 11.50
N PHE A 266 -1.51 10.31 12.57
CA PHE A 266 -1.71 11.29 13.64
C PHE A 266 -0.81 12.50 13.43
N ASP A 267 -1.35 13.70 13.63
CA ASP A 267 -0.54 14.90 13.73
C ASP A 267 0.15 15.03 15.10
N ALA A 268 0.99 16.04 15.26
CA ALA A 268 1.73 16.27 16.49
C ALA A 268 0.83 16.69 17.69
N GLU A 269 -0.39 17.14 17.43
CA GLU A 269 -1.39 17.49 18.44
C GLU A 269 -2.24 16.29 18.87
N GLY A 270 -2.07 15.12 18.20
CA GLY A 270 -2.84 13.89 18.45
C GLY A 270 -4.17 13.84 17.70
N ASN A 271 -4.40 14.71 16.72
CA ASN A 271 -5.56 14.57 15.84
C ASN A 271 -5.32 13.45 14.83
N LEU A 272 -6.32 12.62 14.62
CA LEU A 272 -6.30 11.56 13.64
C LEU A 272 -6.82 12.08 12.29
N TRP A 273 -6.05 11.87 11.25
CA TRP A 273 -6.39 12.21 9.88
C TRP A 273 -6.44 10.97 9.01
N ALA A 274 -7.41 10.91 8.12
CA ALA A 274 -7.50 9.85 7.12
C ALA A 274 -8.00 10.40 5.79
N HIS A 275 -7.45 9.90 4.71
CA HIS A 275 -7.99 10.15 3.38
C HIS A 275 -8.63 8.89 2.81
N GLU A 276 -9.57 9.09 1.91
CA GLU A 276 -10.24 7.99 1.23
C GLU A 276 -10.52 8.27 -0.25
N MET A 277 -10.58 7.19 -1.02
CA MET A 277 -11.02 7.27 -2.41
C MET A 277 -12.55 7.46 -2.48
N GLY A 278 -12.97 8.54 -3.08
CA GLY A 278 -14.37 8.76 -3.46
C GLY A 278 -14.85 7.82 -4.56
N PRO A 279 -16.13 7.93 -4.95
CA PRO A 279 -16.65 7.22 -6.13
C PRO A 279 -16.08 7.83 -7.43
N ARG A 280 -16.89 8.34 -8.34
CA ARG A 280 -16.38 9.07 -9.49
C ARG A 280 -16.01 10.49 -9.06
N HIS A 281 -14.72 10.75 -8.84
CA HIS A 281 -14.16 11.96 -8.21
C HIS A 281 -14.46 12.04 -6.70
N GLY A 282 -14.23 13.20 -6.07
CA GLY A 282 -14.55 13.43 -4.68
C GLY A 282 -13.77 12.56 -3.70
N ASP A 283 -12.47 12.34 -3.96
CA ASP A 283 -11.56 11.81 -2.93
C ASP A 283 -11.50 12.80 -1.77
N GLU A 284 -11.38 12.31 -0.54
CA GLU A 284 -11.57 13.10 0.66
C GLU A 284 -10.38 13.01 1.61
N LEU A 285 -10.07 14.10 2.30
CA LEU A 285 -9.22 14.11 3.50
C LEU A 285 -10.04 14.60 4.67
N ASN A 286 -10.11 13.78 5.69
CA ASN A 286 -10.99 13.92 6.84
C ASN A 286 -10.20 14.00 8.15
N ILE A 287 -10.57 14.91 9.05
CA ILE A 287 -10.23 14.78 10.46
C ILE A 287 -11.18 13.73 11.09
N ILE A 288 -10.61 12.75 11.80
CA ILE A 288 -11.37 11.60 12.31
C ILE A 288 -11.76 11.83 13.78
N GLU A 289 -13.02 12.14 13.97
CA GLU A 289 -13.60 12.46 15.28
C GLU A 289 -14.39 11.26 15.84
N ARG A 290 -14.21 10.97 17.12
CA ARG A 290 -14.85 9.88 17.84
C ARG A 290 -16.36 9.80 17.61
N GLY A 291 -16.88 8.66 17.16
CA GLY A 291 -18.32 8.38 16.99
C GLY A 291 -19.00 9.05 15.80
N ARG A 292 -18.27 9.77 14.94
CA ARG A 292 -18.84 10.49 13.80
C ARG A 292 -19.15 9.58 12.62
N ASN A 293 -20.11 10.03 11.82
CA ASN A 293 -20.51 9.40 10.56
C ASN A 293 -20.12 10.30 9.39
N TYR A 294 -19.30 9.80 8.46
CA TYR A 294 -18.78 10.52 7.29
C TYR A 294 -19.68 10.41 6.04
N GLY A 295 -20.78 9.70 6.17
CA GLY A 295 -21.92 9.78 5.30
C GLY A 295 -21.98 8.83 4.11
N TYR A 296 -20.85 8.27 3.65
CA TYR A 296 -20.91 7.34 2.53
C TYR A 296 -21.82 6.13 2.83
N PRO A 297 -22.68 5.65 1.91
CA PRO A 297 -22.92 6.12 0.54
C PRO A 297 -24.07 7.13 0.41
N MET A 298 -24.56 7.71 1.51
CA MET A 298 -25.71 8.63 1.52
C MET A 298 -25.35 10.01 0.98
N VAL A 299 -24.10 10.45 1.25
CA VAL A 299 -23.49 11.69 0.76
C VAL A 299 -22.06 11.41 0.29
N SER A 300 -21.55 12.24 -0.63
CA SER A 300 -20.17 12.24 -1.12
C SER A 300 -19.91 13.52 -1.92
N GLN A 301 -18.66 13.91 -2.06
CA GLN A 301 -18.23 14.98 -2.98
C GLN A 301 -18.07 14.48 -4.43
N GLY A 302 -18.32 13.20 -4.68
CA GLY A 302 -18.29 12.57 -6.01
C GLY A 302 -19.59 11.84 -6.34
N ASP A 303 -19.75 11.44 -7.59
CA ASP A 303 -20.94 10.78 -8.11
C ASP A 303 -20.73 9.28 -8.31
N HIS A 304 -21.80 8.52 -8.46
CA HIS A 304 -21.70 7.12 -8.90
C HIS A 304 -21.03 7.00 -10.28
N TYR A 305 -20.30 5.93 -10.52
CA TYR A 305 -19.72 5.65 -11.84
C TYR A 305 -20.75 5.55 -12.97
N SER A 306 -22.01 5.24 -12.63
CA SER A 306 -23.13 5.28 -13.57
C SER A 306 -23.52 6.71 -14.01
N GLY A 307 -23.01 7.74 -13.33
CA GLY A 307 -23.42 9.13 -13.51
C GLY A 307 -24.60 9.57 -12.64
N THR A 308 -25.15 8.66 -11.83
CA THR A 308 -26.17 9.02 -10.84
C THR A 308 -25.56 9.89 -9.76
N LYS A 309 -26.20 11.00 -9.44
CA LYS A 309 -25.76 11.93 -8.41
C LYS A 309 -25.85 11.31 -7.01
N ILE A 310 -24.84 11.58 -6.20
CA ILE A 310 -24.88 11.39 -4.76
C ILE A 310 -25.06 12.79 -4.15
N PRO A 311 -25.95 12.99 -3.18
CA PRO A 311 -26.07 14.28 -2.49
C PRO A 311 -24.75 14.72 -1.86
N ASN A 312 -24.53 16.03 -1.75
CA ASN A 312 -23.35 16.58 -1.09
C ASN A 312 -23.57 16.66 0.44
N HIS A 313 -22.49 16.78 1.20
CA HIS A 313 -22.53 16.94 2.66
C HIS A 313 -23.29 18.22 3.09
N GLU A 314 -23.26 19.27 2.28
CA GLU A 314 -23.98 20.53 2.55
C GLU A 314 -25.49 20.34 2.66
N ASP A 315 -26.05 19.38 1.91
CA ASP A 315 -27.46 19.04 1.93
C ASP A 315 -27.85 18.23 3.18
N PHE A 316 -26.87 17.59 3.84
CA PHE A 316 -27.09 16.70 4.98
C PHE A 316 -26.06 16.94 6.09
N PRO A 317 -26.17 18.02 6.85
CA PRO A 317 -25.17 18.43 7.87
C PRO A 317 -25.08 17.50 9.10
N ILE A 318 -25.89 16.45 9.16
CA ILE A 318 -25.78 15.38 10.14
C ILE A 318 -24.50 14.55 9.93
N PHE A 319 -24.02 14.48 8.69
CA PHE A 319 -22.77 13.81 8.35
C PHE A 319 -21.59 14.78 8.46
N LYS A 320 -20.44 14.27 8.89
CA LYS A 320 -19.21 15.06 8.95
C LYS A 320 -18.69 15.23 7.54
N ALA A 321 -18.57 16.49 7.09
CA ALA A 321 -17.99 16.83 5.80
C ALA A 321 -16.45 16.68 5.84
N PRO A 322 -15.81 16.36 4.70
CA PRO A 322 -14.37 16.34 4.58
C PRO A 322 -13.79 17.76 4.71
N GLU A 323 -12.58 17.86 5.24
CA GLU A 323 -11.84 19.12 5.30
C GLU A 323 -11.25 19.50 3.93
N LYS A 324 -10.98 18.49 3.08
CA LYS A 324 -10.55 18.67 1.68
C LYS A 324 -11.18 17.61 0.79
N ALA A 325 -11.62 18.01 -0.40
CA ALA A 325 -12.04 17.09 -1.45
C ALA A 325 -11.33 17.39 -2.77
N TRP A 326 -11.10 16.35 -3.57
CA TRP A 326 -10.46 16.45 -4.88
C TRP A 326 -11.43 16.12 -6.01
N VAL A 327 -11.66 17.12 -6.85
CA VAL A 327 -12.40 17.00 -8.12
C VAL A 327 -11.58 17.75 -9.19
N PRO A 328 -10.89 17.03 -10.09
CA PRO A 328 -10.86 15.57 -10.29
C PRO A 328 -10.14 14.80 -9.18
N ALA A 329 -10.41 13.49 -9.09
CA ALA A 329 -9.81 12.57 -8.14
C ALA A 329 -8.29 12.42 -8.33
N ILE A 330 -7.56 12.25 -7.23
CA ILE A 330 -6.12 11.92 -7.20
C ILE A 330 -5.88 10.42 -6.98
N SER A 331 -6.89 9.68 -6.52
CA SER A 331 -6.82 8.29 -6.03
C SER A 331 -5.74 8.14 -4.96
N PRO A 332 -5.96 8.71 -3.76
CA PRO A 332 -4.96 8.77 -2.72
C PRO A 332 -4.62 7.38 -2.18
N ALA A 333 -3.35 7.17 -1.79
CA ALA A 333 -2.83 5.90 -1.30
C ALA A 333 -2.03 6.08 0.00
N GLY A 334 -0.68 6.03 -0.01
CA GLY A 334 0.11 6.26 1.18
C GLY A 334 -0.02 7.69 1.72
N PHE A 335 0.07 7.85 3.03
CA PHE A 335 -0.11 9.13 3.71
C PHE A 335 0.76 9.24 4.96
N ILE A 336 1.48 10.33 5.09
CA ILE A 336 2.14 10.74 6.33
C ILE A 336 1.82 12.18 6.64
N ILE A 337 1.85 12.52 7.92
CA ILE A 337 2.03 13.90 8.39
C ILE A 337 3.50 14.01 8.80
N TYR A 338 4.23 14.89 8.14
CA TYR A 338 5.67 14.99 8.29
C TYR A 338 6.05 15.55 9.68
N LYS A 339 6.80 14.77 10.43
CA LYS A 339 7.24 15.06 11.81
C LYS A 339 8.74 15.36 11.90
N GLY A 340 9.45 15.27 10.77
CA GLY A 340 10.89 15.47 10.70
C GLY A 340 11.27 16.95 10.76
N SER A 341 12.55 17.21 11.03
CA SER A 341 13.14 18.57 11.06
C SER A 341 14.04 18.89 9.85
N LYS A 342 14.29 17.90 8.98
CA LYS A 342 15.15 18.10 7.80
C LYS A 342 14.56 19.07 6.79
N LEU A 343 13.25 19.00 6.63
CA LEU A 343 12.45 19.89 5.79
C LEU A 343 11.60 20.73 6.73
N SER A 344 12.26 21.62 7.51
CA SER A 344 11.64 22.33 8.63
C SER A 344 10.39 23.10 8.23
N ASP A 345 10.38 23.68 7.02
CA ASP A 345 9.25 24.44 6.49
C ASP A 345 8.03 23.57 6.15
N TRP A 346 8.22 22.24 6.15
CA TRP A 346 7.17 21.26 5.87
C TRP A 346 6.75 20.44 7.09
N THR A 347 7.35 20.72 8.26
CA THR A 347 6.93 20.06 9.50
C THR A 347 5.44 20.32 9.75
N GLY A 348 4.67 19.26 9.99
CA GLY A 348 3.22 19.30 10.13
C GLY A 348 2.46 19.24 8.79
N ASN A 349 3.11 19.30 7.63
CA ASN A 349 2.42 19.11 6.36
C ASN A 349 2.11 17.63 6.12
N GLY A 350 1.01 17.37 5.42
CA GLY A 350 0.67 16.03 4.92
C GLY A 350 1.29 15.76 3.54
N PHE A 351 1.72 14.51 3.31
CA PHE A 351 2.15 14.03 2.02
C PHE A 351 1.31 12.83 1.60
N ILE A 352 0.71 12.91 0.43
CA ILE A 352 -0.23 11.92 -0.10
C ILE A 352 0.29 11.38 -1.43
N GLY A 353 0.41 10.05 -1.53
CA GLY A 353 0.70 9.39 -2.79
C GLY A 353 -0.54 9.33 -3.69
N GLY A 354 -0.47 9.85 -4.91
CA GLY A 354 -1.56 9.81 -5.87
C GLY A 354 -1.39 8.71 -6.91
N LEU A 355 -2.36 7.80 -7.00
CA LEU A 355 -2.32 6.70 -7.96
C LEU A 355 -2.81 7.13 -9.34
N SER A 356 -3.95 7.81 -9.44
CA SER A 356 -4.48 8.29 -10.73
C SER A 356 -3.85 9.59 -11.16
N SER A 357 -3.57 10.48 -10.24
CA SER A 357 -2.86 11.74 -10.51
C SER A 357 -1.39 11.51 -10.87
N LYS A 358 -0.79 10.37 -10.49
CA LYS A 358 0.63 10.06 -10.67
C LYS A 358 1.54 11.15 -10.08
N ALA A 359 1.18 11.63 -8.92
CA ALA A 359 1.81 12.75 -8.24
C ALA A 359 2.05 12.45 -6.77
N LEU A 360 2.98 13.16 -6.17
CA LEU A 360 3.07 13.36 -4.73
C LEU A 360 2.38 14.69 -4.40
N VAL A 361 1.38 14.65 -3.52
CA VAL A 361 0.59 15.82 -3.14
C VAL A 361 0.97 16.25 -1.74
N ARG A 362 1.36 17.50 -1.56
CA ARG A 362 1.63 18.13 -0.25
C ARG A 362 0.42 18.96 0.15
N VAL A 363 -0.04 18.77 1.39
CA VAL A 363 -1.17 19.50 1.98
C VAL A 363 -0.73 20.19 3.26
N THR A 364 -1.32 21.36 3.54
CA THR A 364 -1.16 22.09 4.80
C THR A 364 -2.42 22.00 5.63
N PHE A 365 -2.25 22.06 6.94
CA PHE A 365 -3.32 22.04 7.94
C PHE A 365 -3.23 23.31 8.77
N GLU A 366 -4.24 24.14 8.69
CA GLU A 366 -4.35 25.39 9.46
C GLU A 366 -5.69 25.44 10.17
N LYS A 367 -5.80 26.22 11.23
CA LYS A 367 -7.08 26.55 11.83
C LYS A 367 -7.39 28.02 11.56
N ASP A 368 -8.63 28.31 11.16
CA ASP A 368 -9.11 29.68 11.01
C ASP A 368 -9.29 30.35 12.39
N ASP A 369 -9.63 31.62 12.38
CA ASP A 369 -9.86 32.42 13.60
C ASP A 369 -10.98 31.87 14.51
N LYS A 370 -11.81 30.95 13.99
CA LYS A 370 -12.89 30.29 14.71
C LYS A 370 -12.52 28.89 15.17
N GLY A 371 -11.30 28.44 14.86
CA GLY A 371 -10.79 27.11 15.18
C GLY A 371 -11.24 26.01 14.24
N ALA A 372 -11.87 26.33 13.11
CA ALA A 372 -12.22 25.38 12.07
C ALA A 372 -10.98 25.04 11.22
N TRP A 373 -10.86 23.78 10.85
CA TRP A 373 -9.74 23.34 10.00
C TRP A 373 -9.87 23.90 8.59
N LYS A 374 -8.75 24.34 8.06
CA LYS A 374 -8.53 24.74 6.68
C LYS A 374 -7.41 23.87 6.11
N VAL A 375 -7.75 22.97 5.22
CA VAL A 375 -6.80 22.08 4.55
C VAL A 375 -6.64 22.49 3.10
N GLU A 376 -5.43 22.81 2.71
CA GLU A 376 -5.13 23.24 1.34
C GLU A 376 -4.12 22.29 0.68
N GLU A 377 -4.32 22.01 -0.62
CA GLU A 377 -3.26 21.43 -1.43
C GLU A 377 -2.22 22.54 -1.68
N ALA A 378 -1.11 22.40 -0.98
CA ALA A 378 -0.05 23.40 -1.02
C ALA A 378 0.85 23.23 -2.24
N GLU A 379 1.01 21.99 -2.71
CA GLU A 379 1.83 21.72 -3.88
C GLU A 379 1.58 20.32 -4.43
N ARG A 380 1.74 20.15 -5.73
CA ARG A 380 1.65 18.88 -6.42
C ARG A 380 2.90 18.65 -7.25
N TYR A 381 3.64 17.60 -6.92
CA TYR A 381 4.82 17.18 -7.67
C TYR A 381 4.44 16.14 -8.71
N GLU A 382 4.62 16.48 -9.98
CA GLU A 382 4.34 15.56 -11.08
C GLU A 382 5.36 14.43 -11.11
N TRP A 383 4.94 13.27 -10.64
CA TRP A 383 5.80 12.08 -10.52
C TRP A 383 5.90 11.28 -11.82
N GLY A 384 4.87 11.35 -12.65
CA GLY A 384 4.74 10.60 -13.90
C GLY A 384 4.41 9.12 -13.72
N LYS A 385 4.51 8.58 -12.49
CA LYS A 385 4.15 7.22 -12.11
C LYS A 385 3.22 7.24 -10.91
N ARG A 386 2.48 6.14 -10.72
CA ARG A 386 1.60 5.97 -9.57
C ARG A 386 2.43 5.92 -8.29
N VAL A 387 2.10 6.74 -7.32
CA VAL A 387 2.73 6.75 -5.99
C VAL A 387 1.87 5.92 -5.05
N ARG A 388 2.45 4.81 -4.53
CA ARG A 388 1.74 3.85 -3.68
C ARG A 388 1.89 4.17 -2.21
N GLU A 389 3.11 4.51 -1.77
CA GLU A 389 3.42 4.74 -0.37
C GLU A 389 4.29 5.97 -0.20
N VAL A 390 4.10 6.64 0.89
CA VAL A 390 4.97 7.70 1.38
C VAL A 390 5.28 7.38 2.84
N GLU A 391 6.57 7.42 3.21
CA GLU A 391 7.00 7.13 4.58
C GLU A 391 8.17 8.06 4.98
N GLN A 392 8.38 8.23 6.28
CA GLN A 392 9.48 9.02 6.82
C GLN A 392 10.32 8.20 7.80
N ASP A 393 11.64 8.36 7.74
CA ASP A 393 12.53 7.76 8.75
C ASP A 393 12.68 8.68 9.98
N GLU A 394 13.24 8.16 11.06
CA GLU A 394 13.51 8.92 12.30
C GLU A 394 14.43 10.14 12.08
N LYS A 395 15.17 10.17 10.97
CA LYS A 395 16.06 11.28 10.61
C LYS A 395 15.34 12.37 9.81
N GLY A 396 14.05 12.22 9.55
CA GLY A 396 13.24 13.14 8.76
C GLY A 396 13.51 13.07 7.25
N ASN A 397 14.00 11.94 6.73
CA ASN A 397 14.00 11.73 5.28
C ASN A 397 12.63 11.18 4.85
N ILE A 398 12.11 11.67 3.73
CA ILE A 398 10.91 11.16 3.10
C ILE A 398 11.31 10.12 2.05
N PHE A 399 10.55 9.03 2.01
CA PHE A 399 10.67 7.95 1.04
C PHE A 399 9.35 7.73 0.34
N VAL A 400 9.43 7.39 -0.95
CA VAL A 400 8.27 7.14 -1.80
C VAL A 400 8.43 5.78 -2.47
N LEU A 401 7.36 4.97 -2.44
CA LEU A 401 7.26 3.74 -3.22
C LEU A 401 6.34 3.97 -4.43
N GLU A 402 6.83 3.65 -5.61
CA GLU A 402 6.01 3.60 -6.82
C GLU A 402 5.17 2.33 -6.86
N ASP A 403 3.96 2.42 -7.44
CA ASP A 403 3.05 1.30 -7.63
C ASP A 403 3.44 0.43 -8.84
N ARG A 404 3.01 -0.86 -8.87
CA ARG A 404 3.18 -1.81 -9.95
C ARG A 404 4.53 -2.50 -9.99
N GLU A 405 4.67 -3.40 -10.99
CA GLU A 405 5.90 -4.11 -11.29
C GLU A 405 7.06 -3.13 -11.57
N GLY A 406 8.22 -3.41 -10.99
CA GLY A 406 9.38 -2.51 -11.06
C GLY A 406 9.20 -1.21 -10.28
N GLY A 407 8.30 -1.18 -9.28
CA GLY A 407 8.09 -0.03 -8.39
C GLY A 407 9.37 0.32 -7.65
N ARG A 408 9.78 1.59 -7.73
CA ARG A 408 11.03 2.07 -7.14
C ARG A 408 10.78 2.58 -5.73
N LEU A 409 11.71 2.30 -4.82
CA LEU A 409 11.87 3.04 -3.58
C LEU A 409 12.79 4.23 -3.83
N ILE A 410 12.29 5.41 -3.57
CA ILE A 410 12.97 6.66 -3.84
C ILE A 410 13.07 7.47 -2.56
N LYS A 411 14.30 7.84 -2.20
CA LYS A 411 14.57 8.78 -1.12
C LYS A 411 14.52 10.20 -1.65
N ILE A 412 13.64 11.02 -1.08
CA ILE A 412 13.49 12.42 -1.47
C ILE A 412 14.60 13.27 -0.88
N GLN A 413 15.05 14.21 -1.69
CA GLN A 413 15.96 15.28 -1.34
C GLN A 413 15.33 16.59 -1.81
N HIS A 414 15.34 17.59 -0.96
CA HIS A 414 14.92 18.93 -1.30
C HIS A 414 16.18 19.82 -1.36
N ASN A 415 16.38 20.45 -2.49
CA ASN A 415 17.45 21.45 -2.64
C ASN A 415 16.83 22.79 -2.25
N ASN A 416 17.22 23.30 -1.07
CA ASN A 416 16.87 24.66 -0.64
C ASN A 416 17.54 25.70 -1.54
#